data_eadf51e4f974b7bf9d967ab1901609e5
#
_entry.id   eadf51e4f974b7bf9d967ab1901609e5
#
_cell.length_a   1.000
_cell.length_b   1.000
_cell.length_c   1.000
_cell.angle_alpha   90.00
_cell.angle_beta   90.00
_cell.angle_gamma   90.00
#
_symmetry.space_group_name_H-M   'P 1'
#
loop_
_entity.id
_entity.type
_entity.pdbx_description
1 polymer ?
#
loop_
_entity_poly.entity_id
_entity_poly.type
_entity_poly.pdbx_seq_one_letter_code
_entity_poly.pdbx_strand_id
1 'polypeptide(L)'
;MTARNECKELLTRYAIARIPFIALHTVERGRALHLLKEVATELSLPICVHTLSKGVYDLMTDKVISEDKSIYGAMDYMSEQMKRRQNLTLILTEIPDLTSDSSDARQLLDLVTLASETGGAIIVFTQAAVWNRLQRLGLMLSLPLPDEDEMAATIRRYIDDYRTEITIEWDERDIREAASILGGVTAIEAENVMAALVAKKAIRKEDMDEVRSAKDRLFSDISGLEKIHADESVQDVGGLAGLRSWLDEKRQLFSAEKRAILREKGLKSPRGILLVGVPGCGKSLSAKAISVSWKLPLYRLDFATVQGSYVGQSEQQLRDALMTAENVAPCILWIDEIEKGLSGAGSTEDGGVSTRMVGQFLFWLQECRKQVFVVATANDVSMLPSELLRRGRFDELFF
;
A
#
# COMPACT_ATOMS: atom_id res chain seq x y z
N MET A 1 -7.37 -15.84 -9.23
CA MET A 1 -8.01 -15.68 -7.90
C MET A 1 -7.62 -14.29 -7.42
N THR A 2 -8.55 -13.45 -7.03
CA THR A 2 -8.22 -12.11 -6.51
C THR A 2 -7.58 -12.25 -5.13
N ALA A 3 -6.72 -11.28 -4.74
CA ALA A 3 -6.07 -11.32 -3.43
C ALA A 3 -7.09 -11.24 -2.27
N ARG A 4 -8.25 -10.60 -2.51
CA ARG A 4 -9.38 -10.61 -1.58
C ARG A 4 -9.97 -12.02 -1.39
N ASN A 5 -10.17 -12.75 -2.49
CA ASN A 5 -10.71 -14.11 -2.44
C ASN A 5 -9.77 -15.07 -1.72
N GLU A 6 -8.46 -14.92 -1.92
CA GLU A 6 -7.44 -15.66 -1.20
C GLU A 6 -7.50 -15.37 0.31
N CYS A 7 -7.61 -14.09 0.69
CA CYS A 7 -7.78 -13.67 2.07
C CYS A 7 -9.07 -14.25 2.69
N LYS A 8 -10.18 -14.22 1.93
CA LYS A 8 -11.47 -14.81 2.36
C LYS A 8 -11.35 -16.31 2.61
N GLU A 9 -10.74 -17.03 1.67
CA GLU A 9 -10.55 -18.47 1.80
C GLU A 9 -9.70 -18.83 3.03
N LEU A 10 -8.61 -18.09 3.25
CA LEU A 10 -7.77 -18.27 4.44
C LEU A 10 -8.53 -17.96 5.74
N LEU A 11 -9.28 -16.85 5.79
CA LEU A 11 -10.12 -16.51 6.95
C LEU A 11 -11.15 -17.61 7.23
N THR A 12 -11.83 -18.12 6.19
CA THR A 12 -12.79 -19.22 6.32
C THR A 12 -12.11 -20.47 6.89
N ARG A 13 -10.94 -20.84 6.38
CA ARG A 13 -10.17 -22.00 6.88
C ARG A 13 -9.73 -21.81 8.33
N TYR A 14 -9.29 -20.61 8.71
CA TYR A 14 -8.85 -20.31 10.08
C TYR A 14 -10.02 -20.29 11.06
N ALA A 15 -11.18 -19.79 10.64
CA ALA A 15 -12.41 -19.85 11.43
C ALA A 15 -12.86 -21.30 11.67
N ILE A 16 -12.82 -22.16 10.65
CA ILE A 16 -13.12 -23.60 10.78
C ILE A 16 -12.10 -24.30 11.70
N ALA A 17 -10.82 -23.98 11.56
CA ALA A 17 -9.74 -24.51 12.37
C ALA A 17 -9.72 -23.95 13.81
N ARG A 18 -10.58 -22.97 14.12
CA ARG A 18 -10.67 -22.30 15.44
C ARG A 18 -9.33 -21.73 15.89
N ILE A 19 -8.63 -21.02 14.99
CA ILE A 19 -7.40 -20.34 15.33
C ILE A 19 -7.72 -19.24 16.35
N PRO A 20 -7.13 -19.26 17.55
CA PRO A 20 -7.55 -18.39 18.65
C PRO A 20 -7.19 -16.91 18.44
N PHE A 21 -6.19 -16.62 17.59
CA PHE A 21 -5.76 -15.28 17.29
C PHE A 21 -5.49 -15.10 15.81
N ILE A 22 -6.09 -14.07 15.22
CA ILE A 22 -5.86 -13.66 13.82
C ILE A 22 -5.57 -12.16 13.80
N ALA A 23 -4.39 -11.78 13.36
CA ALA A 23 -4.10 -10.38 13.08
C ALA A 23 -4.28 -10.11 11.59
N LEU A 24 -5.26 -9.29 11.26
CA LEU A 24 -5.59 -8.88 9.90
C LEU A 24 -4.96 -7.51 9.61
N HIS A 25 -3.91 -7.54 8.81
CA HIS A 25 -3.23 -6.32 8.36
C HIS A 25 -4.07 -5.65 7.27
N THR A 26 -4.61 -4.47 7.55
CA THR A 26 -5.44 -3.70 6.62
C THR A 26 -5.51 -2.23 7.01
N VAL A 27 -5.63 -1.36 6.01
CA VAL A 27 -5.97 0.07 6.16
C VAL A 27 -7.48 0.31 5.99
N GLU A 28 -8.24 -0.68 5.50
CA GLU A 28 -9.64 -0.55 5.12
C GLU A 28 -10.55 -1.34 6.06
N ARG A 29 -10.85 -0.74 7.21
CA ARG A 29 -11.72 -1.34 8.23
C ARG A 29 -13.10 -1.78 7.69
N GLY A 30 -13.76 -0.93 6.90
CA GLY A 30 -15.08 -1.23 6.34
C GLY A 30 -15.07 -2.46 5.43
N ARG A 31 -14.07 -2.55 4.55
CA ARG A 31 -13.90 -3.67 3.64
C ARG A 31 -13.55 -4.97 4.38
N ALA A 32 -12.73 -4.88 5.43
CA ALA A 32 -12.41 -6.02 6.29
C ALA A 32 -13.65 -6.53 7.06
N LEU A 33 -14.47 -5.63 7.61
CA LEU A 33 -15.73 -6.01 8.27
C LEU A 33 -16.73 -6.64 7.30
N HIS A 34 -16.81 -6.12 6.07
CA HIS A 34 -17.67 -6.72 5.03
C HIS A 34 -17.22 -8.15 4.68
N LEU A 35 -15.90 -8.35 4.51
CA LEU A 35 -15.34 -9.66 4.25
C LEU A 35 -15.63 -10.66 5.41
N LEU A 36 -15.46 -10.21 6.65
CA LEU A 36 -15.75 -11.04 7.83
C LEU A 36 -17.25 -11.32 7.99
N LYS A 37 -18.11 -10.39 7.56
CA LYS A 37 -19.56 -10.62 7.52
C LYS A 37 -19.96 -11.71 6.53
N GLU A 38 -19.31 -11.76 5.36
CA GLU A 38 -19.49 -12.85 4.40
C GLU A 38 -19.08 -14.20 5.00
N VAL A 39 -17.90 -14.27 5.64
CA VAL A 39 -17.41 -15.50 6.30
C VAL A 39 -18.34 -15.92 7.44
N ALA A 40 -18.80 -14.96 8.25
CA ALA A 40 -19.74 -15.21 9.34
C ALA A 40 -21.08 -15.79 8.82
N THR A 41 -21.57 -15.28 7.69
CA THR A 41 -22.79 -15.76 7.06
C THR A 41 -22.64 -17.19 6.55
N GLU A 42 -21.55 -17.48 5.86
CA GLU A 42 -21.26 -18.82 5.30
C GLU A 42 -21.11 -19.90 6.38
N LEU A 43 -20.49 -19.55 7.51
CA LEU A 43 -20.22 -20.50 8.60
C LEU A 43 -21.21 -20.41 9.76
N SER A 44 -22.20 -19.50 9.71
CA SER A 44 -23.13 -19.21 10.80
C SER A 44 -22.43 -18.93 12.13
N LEU A 45 -21.35 -18.13 12.10
CA LEU A 45 -20.54 -17.81 13.26
C LEU A 45 -21.08 -16.60 14.01
N PRO A 46 -21.22 -16.65 15.35
CA PRO A 46 -21.51 -15.47 16.16
C PRO A 46 -20.25 -14.60 16.28
N ILE A 47 -20.29 -13.42 15.72
CA ILE A 47 -19.17 -12.47 15.75
C ILE A 47 -19.60 -11.18 16.42
N CYS A 48 -18.89 -10.79 17.49
CA CYS A 48 -18.98 -9.49 18.11
C CYS A 48 -17.89 -8.56 17.58
N VAL A 49 -18.19 -7.29 17.42
CA VAL A 49 -17.25 -6.27 16.99
C VAL A 49 -17.18 -5.17 18.02
N HIS A 50 -15.98 -4.78 18.41
CA HIS A 50 -15.75 -3.59 19.22
C HIS A 50 -15.29 -2.42 18.36
N THR A 51 -15.87 -1.26 18.64
CA THR A 51 -15.43 0.03 18.10
C THR A 51 -15.50 1.11 19.17
N LEU A 52 -14.60 2.08 19.15
CA LEU A 52 -14.58 3.21 20.07
C LEU A 52 -15.84 4.09 19.97
N SER A 53 -16.60 4.00 18.90
CA SER A 53 -17.83 4.78 18.71
C SER A 53 -19.08 4.11 19.28
N LYS A 54 -19.22 2.79 19.11
CA LYS A 54 -20.44 2.02 19.45
C LYS A 54 -20.28 1.12 20.67
N GLY A 55 -19.07 0.82 21.13
CA GLY A 55 -18.81 -0.26 22.07
C GLY A 55 -18.85 -1.63 21.38
N VAL A 56 -19.34 -2.67 22.07
CA VAL A 56 -19.46 -4.02 21.52
C VAL A 56 -20.83 -4.22 20.90
N TYR A 57 -20.86 -4.66 19.64
CA TYR A 57 -22.09 -4.94 18.90
C TYR A 57 -21.99 -6.25 18.10
N ASP A 58 -23.11 -6.79 17.73
CA ASP A 58 -23.21 -7.99 16.89
C ASP A 58 -22.99 -7.62 15.41
N LEU A 59 -22.08 -8.32 14.74
CA LEU A 59 -21.69 -8.01 13.34
C LEU A 59 -22.85 -8.16 12.35
N MET A 60 -23.76 -9.11 12.60
CA MET A 60 -24.83 -9.43 11.66
C MET A 60 -26.03 -8.49 11.81
N THR A 61 -26.41 -8.21 13.04
CA THR A 61 -27.62 -7.43 13.35
C THR A 61 -27.36 -5.96 13.64
N ASP A 62 -26.08 -5.56 13.75
CA ASP A 62 -25.61 -4.21 14.16
C ASP A 62 -26.15 -3.77 15.55
N LYS A 63 -26.70 -4.68 16.33
CA LYS A 63 -27.25 -4.39 17.64
C LYS A 63 -26.15 -4.25 18.68
N VAL A 64 -26.14 -3.13 19.39
CA VAL A 64 -25.21 -2.89 20.51
C VAL A 64 -25.54 -3.87 21.66
N ILE A 65 -24.52 -4.54 22.16
CA ILE A 65 -24.58 -5.53 23.22
C ILE A 65 -23.98 -4.96 24.51
N SER A 66 -22.90 -4.18 24.39
CA SER A 66 -22.30 -3.44 25.51
C SER A 66 -21.96 -2.02 25.07
N GLU A 67 -22.41 -1.04 25.85
CA GLU A 67 -22.18 0.38 25.57
C GLU A 67 -20.79 0.87 26.03
N ASP A 68 -20.03 0.04 26.73
CA ASP A 68 -18.67 0.38 27.12
C ASP A 68 -17.79 0.47 25.87
N LYS A 69 -17.33 1.69 25.59
CA LYS A 69 -16.52 2.01 24.42
C LYS A 69 -15.03 1.76 24.65
N SER A 70 -14.63 1.48 25.88
CA SER A 70 -13.22 1.18 26.19
C SER A 70 -12.83 -0.19 25.65
N ILE A 71 -11.58 -0.29 25.21
CA ILE A 71 -11.04 -1.58 24.72
C ILE A 71 -10.95 -2.60 25.87
N TYR A 72 -10.65 -2.13 27.08
CA TYR A 72 -10.61 -2.94 28.28
C TYR A 72 -11.98 -3.52 28.64
N GLY A 73 -13.02 -2.68 28.60
CA GLY A 73 -14.40 -3.13 28.82
C GLY A 73 -14.87 -4.15 27.80
N ALA A 74 -14.45 -4.00 26.54
CA ALA A 74 -14.74 -4.98 25.48
C ALA A 74 -14.04 -6.31 25.74
N MET A 75 -12.77 -6.30 26.14
CA MET A 75 -12.01 -7.52 26.47
C MET A 75 -12.56 -8.20 27.71
N ASP A 76 -12.90 -7.45 28.76
CA ASP A 76 -13.50 -7.99 29.99
C ASP A 76 -14.88 -8.58 29.72
N TYR A 77 -15.74 -7.87 28.99
CA TYR A 77 -17.03 -8.38 28.55
C TYR A 77 -16.89 -9.72 27.81
N MET A 78 -15.96 -9.77 26.84
CA MET A 78 -15.78 -10.97 26.04
C MET A 78 -15.19 -12.14 26.85
N SER A 79 -14.29 -11.83 27.78
CA SER A 79 -13.76 -12.83 28.73
C SER A 79 -14.88 -13.48 29.54
N GLU A 80 -15.84 -12.72 30.04
CA GLU A 80 -17.00 -13.25 30.75
C GLU A 80 -17.93 -14.09 29.84
N GLN A 81 -18.15 -13.62 28.60
CA GLN A 81 -18.98 -14.36 27.65
C GLN A 81 -18.34 -15.68 27.23
N MET A 82 -17.04 -15.73 26.99
CA MET A 82 -16.30 -16.93 26.62
C MET A 82 -16.30 -18.00 27.72
N LYS A 83 -16.35 -17.60 29.00
CA LYS A 83 -16.52 -18.54 30.13
C LYS A 83 -17.90 -19.19 30.16
N ARG A 84 -18.90 -18.54 29.54
CA ARG A 84 -20.31 -19.02 29.55
C ARG A 84 -20.69 -19.73 28.24
N ARG A 85 -20.06 -19.38 27.13
CA ARG A 85 -20.38 -19.89 25.79
C ARG A 85 -19.12 -20.23 25.04
N GLN A 86 -19.13 -21.30 24.27
CA GLN A 86 -18.04 -21.69 23.37
C GLN A 86 -18.19 -21.02 22.00
N ASN A 87 -17.10 -21.01 21.25
CA ASN A 87 -17.04 -20.61 19.84
C ASN A 87 -17.41 -19.15 19.57
N LEU A 88 -17.14 -18.24 20.51
CA LEU A 88 -17.37 -16.82 20.31
C LEU A 88 -16.17 -16.17 19.61
N THR A 89 -16.47 -15.26 18.69
CA THR A 89 -15.43 -14.48 17.99
C THR A 89 -15.59 -13.00 18.34
N LEU A 90 -14.49 -12.34 18.72
CA LEU A 90 -14.41 -10.90 18.91
C LEU A 90 -13.50 -10.28 17.87
N ILE A 91 -13.97 -9.22 17.21
CA ILE A 91 -13.17 -8.35 16.36
C ILE A 91 -12.85 -7.07 17.12
N LEU A 92 -11.58 -6.75 17.26
CA LEU A 92 -11.08 -5.49 17.80
C LEU A 92 -10.55 -4.65 16.63
N THR A 93 -11.22 -3.56 16.31
CA THR A 93 -10.91 -2.78 15.12
C THR A 93 -9.79 -1.77 15.34
N GLU A 94 -9.49 -1.44 16.57
CA GLU A 94 -8.43 -0.50 16.95
C GLU A 94 -7.86 -0.89 18.31
N ILE A 95 -6.54 -1.11 18.36
CA ILE A 95 -5.79 -1.33 19.59
C ILE A 95 -4.57 -0.40 19.54
N PRO A 96 -4.32 0.41 20.58
CA PRO A 96 -3.31 1.47 20.53
C PRO A 96 -1.88 0.95 20.31
N ASP A 97 -1.45 -0.08 21.03
CA ASP A 97 -0.11 -0.65 20.90
C ASP A 97 -0.12 -2.18 21.03
N LEU A 98 0.14 -2.83 19.90
CA LEU A 98 0.37 -4.27 19.82
C LEU A 98 1.79 -4.63 19.42
N THR A 99 2.69 -3.65 19.27
CA THR A 99 4.04 -3.86 18.74
C THR A 99 5.03 -4.28 19.82
N SER A 100 4.73 -3.96 21.07
CA SER A 100 5.60 -4.14 22.23
C SER A 100 4.89 -4.86 23.38
N ASP A 101 5.60 -5.08 24.48
CA ASP A 101 5.08 -5.62 25.74
C ASP A 101 4.30 -4.53 26.53
N SER A 102 3.15 -4.11 25.96
CA SER A 102 2.24 -3.13 26.55
C SER A 102 1.20 -3.79 27.47
N SER A 103 0.48 -2.96 28.26
CA SER A 103 -0.67 -3.44 29.06
C SER A 103 -1.76 -4.03 28.19
N ASP A 104 -2.03 -3.40 27.03
CA ASP A 104 -3.04 -3.83 26.06
C ASP A 104 -2.67 -5.19 25.46
N ALA A 105 -1.40 -5.34 25.07
CA ALA A 105 -0.90 -6.61 24.52
C ALA A 105 -0.95 -7.75 25.53
N ARG A 106 -0.70 -7.48 26.82
CA ARG A 106 -0.79 -8.51 27.89
C ARG A 106 -2.22 -8.92 28.15
N GLN A 107 -3.15 -7.97 28.28
CA GLN A 107 -4.57 -8.31 28.48
C GLN A 107 -5.14 -9.06 27.26
N LEU A 108 -4.75 -8.65 26.04
CA LEU A 108 -5.11 -9.39 24.83
C LEU A 108 -4.53 -10.82 24.85
N LEU A 109 -3.30 -10.99 25.33
CA LEU A 109 -2.67 -12.32 25.45
C LEU A 109 -3.50 -13.25 26.35
N ASP A 110 -3.98 -12.74 27.49
CA ASP A 110 -4.83 -13.51 28.42
C ASP A 110 -6.18 -13.86 27.77
N LEU A 111 -6.79 -12.92 27.05
CA LEU A 111 -8.03 -13.17 26.33
C LEU A 111 -7.87 -14.20 25.20
N VAL A 112 -6.76 -14.14 24.43
CA VAL A 112 -6.44 -15.10 23.38
C VAL A 112 -6.20 -16.49 23.97
N THR A 113 -5.55 -16.58 25.15
CA THR A 113 -5.37 -17.84 25.85
C THR A 113 -6.72 -18.45 26.24
N LEU A 114 -7.63 -17.66 26.80
CA LEU A 114 -8.99 -18.08 27.09
C LEU A 114 -9.76 -18.51 25.82
N ALA A 115 -9.61 -17.76 24.73
CA ALA A 115 -10.21 -18.12 23.45
C ALA A 115 -9.73 -19.51 22.96
N SER A 116 -8.44 -19.80 23.13
CA SER A 116 -7.88 -21.12 22.81
C SER A 116 -8.54 -22.28 23.60
N GLU A 117 -8.85 -22.05 24.88
CA GLU A 117 -9.48 -23.04 25.75
C GLU A 117 -10.97 -23.21 25.44
N THR A 118 -11.65 -22.17 25.03
CA THR A 118 -13.11 -22.15 24.78
C THR A 118 -13.50 -22.36 23.32
N GLY A 119 -12.51 -22.56 22.43
CA GLY A 119 -12.71 -22.66 20.99
C GLY A 119 -13.16 -21.36 20.34
N GLY A 120 -12.98 -20.22 21.02
CA GLY A 120 -13.25 -18.88 20.49
C GLY A 120 -12.11 -18.36 19.63
N ALA A 121 -12.30 -17.15 19.07
CA ALA A 121 -11.28 -16.46 18.28
C ALA A 121 -11.28 -14.95 18.54
N ILE A 122 -10.10 -14.36 18.52
CA ILE A 122 -9.90 -12.91 18.56
C ILE A 122 -9.28 -12.47 17.24
N ILE A 123 -9.93 -11.56 16.57
CA ILE A 123 -9.44 -10.95 15.32
C ILE A 123 -9.09 -9.50 15.61
N VAL A 124 -7.87 -9.10 15.32
CA VAL A 124 -7.44 -7.70 15.47
C VAL A 124 -7.12 -7.10 14.11
N PHE A 125 -7.52 -5.84 13.90
CA PHE A 125 -7.07 -5.08 12.73
C PHE A 125 -5.81 -4.32 13.11
N THR A 126 -4.80 -4.40 12.26
CA THR A 126 -3.50 -3.77 12.51
C THR A 126 -2.89 -3.24 11.22
N GLN A 127 -2.09 -2.19 11.34
CA GLN A 127 -1.23 -1.68 10.26
C GLN A 127 0.26 -1.87 10.59
N ALA A 128 0.56 -2.25 11.83
CA ALA A 128 1.90 -2.46 12.34
C ALA A 128 2.17 -3.94 12.66
N ALA A 129 3.43 -4.25 12.90
CA ALA A 129 3.83 -5.58 13.38
C ALA A 129 3.21 -5.85 14.76
N VAL A 130 2.84 -7.09 15.02
CA VAL A 130 2.28 -7.53 16.31
C VAL A 130 3.40 -8.11 17.18
N TRP A 131 3.31 -7.93 18.48
CA TRP A 131 4.25 -8.47 19.45
C TRP A 131 4.47 -9.98 19.29
N ASN A 132 5.73 -10.43 19.31
CA ASN A 132 6.13 -11.82 19.03
C ASN A 132 5.38 -12.86 19.87
N ARG A 133 5.02 -12.56 21.13
CA ARG A 133 4.27 -13.51 21.97
C ARG A 133 2.85 -13.74 21.46
N LEU A 134 2.17 -12.70 20.98
CA LEU A 134 0.86 -12.81 20.34
C LEU A 134 0.95 -13.51 18.99
N GLN A 135 1.98 -13.19 18.18
CA GLN A 135 2.18 -13.87 16.89
C GLN A 135 2.30 -15.39 17.01
N ARG A 136 2.87 -15.90 18.10
CA ARG A 136 3.02 -17.34 18.33
C ARG A 136 1.72 -18.06 18.67
N LEU A 137 0.67 -17.33 19.05
CA LEU A 137 -0.64 -17.89 19.39
C LEU A 137 -1.62 -17.92 18.21
N GLY A 138 -1.24 -17.36 17.07
CA GLY A 138 -2.16 -17.24 15.94
C GLY A 138 -1.49 -17.02 14.61
N LEU A 139 -2.24 -16.48 13.68
CA LEU A 139 -1.83 -16.31 12.32
C LEU A 139 -2.01 -14.85 11.87
N MET A 140 -1.13 -14.44 10.95
CA MET A 140 -1.15 -13.11 10.35
C MET A 140 -1.73 -13.23 8.95
N LEU A 141 -2.67 -12.36 8.61
CA LEU A 141 -3.24 -12.23 7.29
C LEU A 141 -3.11 -10.79 6.81
N SER A 142 -3.06 -10.60 5.51
CA SER A 142 -3.11 -9.27 4.89
C SER A 142 -4.31 -9.18 3.96
N LEU A 143 -5.11 -8.14 4.13
CA LEU A 143 -6.12 -7.73 3.15
C LEU A 143 -5.52 -6.57 2.36
N PRO A 144 -5.01 -6.81 1.15
CA PRO A 144 -4.41 -5.77 0.33
C PRO A 144 -5.47 -4.79 -0.17
N LEU A 145 -5.02 -3.65 -0.70
CA LEU A 145 -5.88 -2.68 -1.36
C LEU A 145 -6.69 -3.35 -2.49
N PRO A 146 -7.84 -2.75 -2.90
CA PRO A 146 -8.65 -3.29 -3.98
C PRO A 146 -7.84 -3.51 -5.25
N ASP A 147 -8.02 -4.64 -5.88
CA ASP A 147 -7.50 -4.87 -7.23
C ASP A 147 -8.37 -4.17 -8.29
N GLU A 148 -7.97 -4.26 -9.56
CA GLU A 148 -8.67 -3.57 -10.65
C GLU A 148 -10.13 -4.04 -10.80
N ASP A 149 -10.40 -5.32 -10.58
CA ASP A 149 -11.77 -5.87 -10.69
C ASP A 149 -12.64 -5.43 -9.52
N GLU A 150 -12.11 -5.43 -8.29
CA GLU A 150 -12.81 -4.91 -7.11
C GLU A 150 -13.05 -3.40 -7.23
N MET A 151 -12.07 -2.66 -7.72
CA MET A 151 -12.18 -1.22 -7.95
C MET A 151 -13.25 -0.91 -8.99
N ALA A 152 -13.26 -1.64 -10.12
CA ALA A 152 -14.30 -1.51 -11.15
C ALA A 152 -15.69 -1.83 -10.59
N ALA A 153 -15.80 -2.86 -9.74
CA ALA A 153 -17.07 -3.20 -9.09
C ALA A 153 -17.53 -2.09 -8.12
N THR A 154 -16.62 -1.48 -7.38
CA THR A 154 -16.89 -0.36 -6.47
C THR A 154 -17.39 0.86 -7.25
N ILE A 155 -16.68 1.24 -8.31
CA ILE A 155 -17.05 2.37 -9.18
C ILE A 155 -18.40 2.11 -9.82
N ARG A 156 -18.64 0.92 -10.38
CA ARG A 156 -19.91 0.54 -11.01
C ARG A 156 -21.07 0.67 -10.04
N ARG A 157 -20.95 0.07 -8.85
CA ARG A 157 -22.00 0.16 -7.82
C ARG A 157 -22.32 1.62 -7.49
N TYR A 158 -21.28 2.45 -7.31
CA TYR A 158 -21.45 3.86 -6.99
C TYR A 158 -22.17 4.63 -8.12
N ILE A 159 -21.79 4.39 -9.37
CA ILE A 159 -22.42 5.00 -10.54
C ILE A 159 -23.88 4.54 -10.69
N ASP A 160 -24.15 3.26 -10.50
CA ASP A 160 -25.48 2.68 -10.66
C ASP A 160 -26.49 3.26 -9.66
N ASP A 161 -26.06 3.59 -8.44
CA ASP A 161 -26.90 4.24 -7.42
C ASP A 161 -27.39 5.63 -7.86
N TYR A 162 -26.65 6.33 -8.72
CA TYR A 162 -26.99 7.67 -9.21
C TYR A 162 -27.44 7.72 -10.66
N ARG A 163 -27.53 6.58 -11.35
CA ARG A 163 -27.86 6.49 -12.79
C ARG A 163 -29.21 7.10 -13.15
N THR A 164 -30.14 7.18 -12.19
CA THR A 164 -31.47 7.78 -12.39
C THR A 164 -31.49 9.30 -12.14
N GLU A 165 -30.47 9.83 -11.47
CA GLU A 165 -30.43 11.23 -11.03
C GLU A 165 -29.54 12.11 -11.90
N ILE A 166 -28.52 11.52 -12.53
CA ILE A 166 -27.52 12.25 -13.31
C ILE A 166 -27.28 11.61 -14.68
N THR A 167 -26.75 12.38 -15.62
CA THR A 167 -26.33 11.88 -16.93
C THR A 167 -24.97 11.20 -16.81
N ILE A 168 -24.87 9.93 -17.22
CA ILE A 168 -23.65 9.13 -17.20
C ILE A 168 -23.34 8.66 -18.62
N GLU A 169 -22.21 9.13 -19.16
CA GLU A 169 -21.72 8.77 -20.49
C GLU A 169 -20.70 7.61 -20.46
N TRP A 170 -20.25 7.22 -19.25
CA TRP A 170 -19.27 6.15 -19.11
C TRP A 170 -19.88 4.78 -19.43
N ASP A 171 -19.19 4.04 -20.25
CA ASP A 171 -19.43 2.63 -20.52
C ASP A 171 -18.51 1.73 -19.64
N GLU A 172 -18.59 0.42 -19.85
CA GLU A 172 -17.78 -0.55 -19.09
C GLU A 172 -16.27 -0.39 -19.32
N ARG A 173 -15.85 0.16 -20.45
CA ARG A 173 -14.43 0.42 -20.74
C ARG A 173 -13.94 1.63 -19.97
N ASP A 174 -14.77 2.66 -19.89
CA ASP A 174 -14.45 3.87 -19.11
C ASP A 174 -14.37 3.53 -17.61
N ILE A 175 -15.27 2.68 -17.09
CA ILE A 175 -15.22 2.19 -15.70
C ILE A 175 -13.93 1.42 -15.44
N ARG A 176 -13.50 0.54 -16.34
CA ARG A 176 -12.24 -0.19 -16.19
C ARG A 176 -11.02 0.71 -16.30
N GLU A 177 -11.05 1.73 -17.18
CA GLU A 177 -9.99 2.72 -17.25
C GLU A 177 -9.89 3.50 -15.94
N ALA A 178 -11.01 3.98 -15.39
CA ALA A 178 -11.04 4.65 -14.09
C ALA A 178 -10.53 3.75 -12.96
N ALA A 179 -10.91 2.47 -12.95
CA ALA A 179 -10.42 1.48 -11.98
C ALA A 179 -8.91 1.26 -12.09
N SER A 180 -8.40 1.18 -13.30
CA SER A 180 -6.95 1.08 -13.54
C SER A 180 -6.21 2.34 -13.09
N ILE A 181 -6.76 3.53 -13.35
CA ILE A 181 -6.22 4.80 -12.87
C ILE A 181 -6.21 4.83 -11.34
N LEU A 182 -7.31 4.47 -10.68
CA LEU A 182 -7.46 4.46 -9.23
C LEU A 182 -6.79 3.24 -8.55
N GLY A 183 -6.04 2.42 -9.28
CA GLY A 183 -5.24 1.36 -8.68
C GLY A 183 -4.32 1.91 -7.58
N GLY A 184 -4.29 1.24 -6.42
CA GLY A 184 -3.47 1.63 -5.27
C GLY A 184 -4.11 2.60 -4.29
N VAL A 185 -5.35 3.05 -4.51
CA VAL A 185 -6.15 3.80 -3.53
C VAL A 185 -7.10 2.86 -2.78
N THR A 186 -7.61 3.29 -1.64
CA THR A 186 -8.65 2.58 -0.91
C THR A 186 -10.01 2.69 -1.61
N ALA A 187 -10.93 1.79 -1.30
CA ALA A 187 -12.31 1.86 -1.81
C ALA A 187 -13.00 3.17 -1.41
N ILE A 188 -12.77 3.65 -0.18
CA ILE A 188 -13.34 4.93 0.32
C ILE A 188 -12.78 6.11 -0.47
N GLU A 189 -11.48 6.14 -0.73
CA GLU A 189 -10.87 7.20 -1.54
C GLU A 189 -11.42 7.21 -2.97
N ALA A 190 -11.62 6.03 -3.56
CA ALA A 190 -12.25 5.90 -4.88
C ALA A 190 -13.71 6.39 -4.84
N GLU A 191 -14.49 6.00 -3.84
CA GLU A 191 -15.86 6.49 -3.64
C GLU A 191 -15.90 8.03 -3.48
N ASN A 192 -14.94 8.63 -2.76
CA ASN A 192 -14.83 10.08 -2.63
C ASN A 192 -14.52 10.78 -3.98
N VAL A 193 -13.67 10.18 -4.81
CA VAL A 193 -13.41 10.68 -6.17
C VAL A 193 -14.67 10.61 -7.01
N MET A 194 -15.39 9.49 -6.96
CA MET A 194 -16.65 9.34 -7.69
C MET A 194 -17.73 10.29 -7.18
N ALA A 195 -17.80 10.53 -5.86
CA ALA A 195 -18.73 11.50 -5.27
C ALA A 195 -18.49 12.92 -5.81
N ALA A 196 -17.23 13.32 -5.96
CA ALA A 196 -16.87 14.61 -6.54
C ALA A 196 -17.33 14.74 -8.00
N LEU A 197 -17.25 13.67 -8.79
CA LEU A 197 -17.74 13.65 -10.17
C LEU A 197 -19.28 13.69 -10.21
N VAL A 198 -19.96 12.91 -9.38
CA VAL A 198 -21.43 12.89 -9.27
C VAL A 198 -21.98 14.28 -8.89
N ALA A 199 -21.29 15.00 -8.02
CA ALA A 199 -21.67 16.35 -7.60
C ALA A 199 -21.76 17.37 -8.77
N LYS A 200 -21.13 17.09 -9.92
CA LYS A 200 -21.26 17.89 -11.15
C LYS A 200 -22.56 17.64 -11.90
N LYS A 201 -23.38 16.69 -11.47
CA LYS A 201 -24.63 16.25 -12.10
C LYS A 201 -24.47 15.64 -13.49
N ALA A 202 -23.27 15.38 -13.95
CA ALA A 202 -22.98 14.64 -15.16
C ALA A 202 -21.59 14.01 -15.07
N ILE A 203 -21.44 12.77 -15.51
CA ILE A 203 -20.15 12.09 -15.68
C ILE A 203 -19.90 11.92 -17.17
N ARG A 204 -18.89 12.59 -17.69
CA ARG A 204 -18.52 12.61 -19.10
C ARG A 204 -17.19 11.88 -19.32
N LYS A 205 -16.90 11.52 -20.57
CA LYS A 205 -15.60 10.87 -20.92
C LYS A 205 -14.38 11.74 -20.60
N GLU A 206 -14.53 13.05 -20.69
CA GLU A 206 -13.49 14.04 -20.37
C GLU A 206 -13.12 14.07 -18.89
N ASP A 207 -14.01 13.61 -18.00
CA ASP A 207 -13.78 13.58 -16.54
C ASP A 207 -12.71 12.57 -16.13
N MET A 208 -12.22 11.74 -17.06
CA MET A 208 -11.12 10.81 -16.82
C MET A 208 -9.82 11.53 -16.39
N ASP A 209 -9.58 12.74 -16.93
CA ASP A 209 -8.43 13.56 -16.51
C ASP A 209 -8.59 14.10 -15.08
N GLU A 210 -9.84 14.31 -14.64
CA GLU A 210 -10.10 14.68 -13.25
C GLU A 210 -9.88 13.51 -12.30
N VAL A 211 -10.23 12.28 -12.71
CA VAL A 211 -9.89 11.07 -11.93
C VAL A 211 -8.39 10.94 -11.75
N ARG A 212 -7.59 11.16 -12.81
CA ARG A 212 -6.13 11.19 -12.74
C ARG A 212 -5.64 12.28 -11.77
N SER A 213 -6.16 13.50 -11.92
CA SER A 213 -5.79 14.62 -11.05
C SER A 213 -6.20 14.41 -9.59
N ALA A 214 -7.33 13.75 -9.34
CA ALA A 214 -7.76 13.40 -7.99
C ALA A 214 -6.84 12.37 -7.35
N LYS A 215 -6.47 11.32 -8.08
CA LYS A 215 -5.46 10.34 -7.62
C LYS A 215 -4.15 11.04 -7.27
N ASP A 216 -3.68 11.91 -8.13
CA ASP A 216 -2.45 12.66 -7.92
C ASP A 216 -2.48 13.48 -6.62
N ARG A 217 -3.61 14.11 -6.32
CA ARG A 217 -3.80 14.84 -5.05
C ARG A 217 -3.78 13.93 -3.84
N LEU A 218 -4.41 12.75 -3.90
CA LEU A 218 -4.41 11.78 -2.81
C LEU A 218 -2.99 11.33 -2.41
N PHE A 219 -2.08 11.30 -3.38
CA PHE A 219 -0.70 10.87 -3.13
C PHE A 219 0.29 12.03 -2.94
N SER A 220 -0.10 13.29 -3.20
CA SER A 220 0.79 14.45 -3.05
C SER A 220 1.18 14.76 -1.62
N ASP A 221 0.33 14.40 -0.65
CA ASP A 221 0.51 14.72 0.77
C ASP A 221 1.25 13.63 1.55
N ILE A 222 1.71 12.57 0.88
CA ILE A 222 2.45 11.50 1.54
C ILE A 222 3.88 11.95 1.76
N SER A 223 4.29 12.03 3.01
CA SER A 223 5.63 12.47 3.42
C SER A 223 6.74 11.65 2.72
N GLY A 224 7.68 12.36 2.08
CA GLY A 224 8.85 11.77 1.43
C GLY A 224 8.71 11.55 -0.08
N LEU A 225 7.50 11.63 -0.68
CA LEU A 225 7.30 11.58 -2.13
C LEU A 225 6.68 12.89 -2.64
N GLU A 226 7.35 13.53 -3.58
CA GLU A 226 6.89 14.74 -4.25
C GLU A 226 6.55 14.42 -5.71
N LYS A 227 5.31 14.72 -6.14
CA LYS A 227 4.97 14.62 -7.56
C LYS A 227 5.58 15.77 -8.33
N ILE A 228 6.32 15.46 -9.37
CA ILE A 228 6.95 16.45 -10.26
C ILE A 228 6.14 16.57 -11.55
N HIS A 229 5.70 17.79 -11.83
CA HIS A 229 5.13 18.10 -13.14
C HIS A 229 6.26 18.33 -14.14
N ALA A 230 6.28 17.54 -15.20
CA ALA A 230 7.22 17.71 -16.29
C ALA A 230 6.47 18.32 -17.49
N ASP A 231 6.94 19.50 -17.94
CA ASP A 231 6.40 20.14 -19.14
C ASP A 231 6.74 19.34 -20.40
N GLU A 232 5.81 19.29 -21.35
CA GLU A 232 6.01 18.62 -22.64
C GLU A 232 7.19 19.20 -23.43
N SER A 233 7.58 20.46 -23.15
CA SER A 233 8.76 21.10 -23.73
C SER A 233 10.10 20.43 -23.37
N VAL A 234 10.12 19.54 -22.36
CA VAL A 234 11.33 18.83 -21.91
C VAL A 234 11.66 17.61 -22.79
N GLN A 235 10.90 17.32 -23.84
CA GLN A 235 11.15 16.17 -24.73
C GLN A 235 12.50 16.20 -25.45
N ASP A 236 13.08 17.38 -25.68
CA ASP A 236 14.34 17.54 -26.43
C ASP A 236 15.58 17.68 -25.52
N VAL A 237 15.89 16.62 -24.76
CA VAL A 237 17.22 16.51 -24.15
C VAL A 237 18.24 16.18 -25.23
N GLY A 238 19.06 17.14 -25.60
CA GLY A 238 20.15 16.94 -26.59
C GLY A 238 21.18 15.91 -26.13
N GLY A 239 21.77 15.17 -27.04
CA GLY A 239 22.78 14.16 -26.71
C GLY A 239 22.22 12.84 -26.17
N LEU A 240 23.04 12.06 -25.44
CA LEU A 240 22.67 10.81 -24.76
C LEU A 240 22.06 9.74 -25.68
N ALA A 241 22.58 9.60 -26.94
CA ALA A 241 22.04 8.67 -27.93
C ALA A 241 21.92 7.23 -27.41
N GLY A 242 22.90 6.75 -26.64
CA GLY A 242 22.87 5.42 -26.02
C GLY A 242 21.74 5.25 -25.01
N LEU A 243 21.53 6.25 -24.14
CA LEU A 243 20.43 6.27 -23.19
C LEU A 243 19.07 6.27 -23.90
N ARG A 244 18.90 7.12 -24.92
CA ARG A 244 17.65 7.17 -25.69
C ARG A 244 17.32 5.84 -26.34
N SER A 245 18.27 5.22 -27.06
CA SER A 245 18.08 3.93 -27.71
C SER A 245 17.67 2.86 -26.70
N TRP A 246 18.31 2.82 -25.54
CA TRP A 246 18.00 1.87 -24.47
C TRP A 246 16.60 2.13 -23.89
N LEU A 247 16.25 3.38 -23.64
CA LEU A 247 14.93 3.77 -23.12
C LEU A 247 13.80 3.44 -24.08
N ASP A 248 13.98 3.64 -25.38
CA ASP A 248 12.99 3.31 -26.41
C ASP A 248 12.72 1.80 -26.47
N GLU A 249 13.77 1.00 -26.31
CA GLU A 249 13.63 -0.47 -26.21
C GLU A 249 12.83 -0.87 -24.96
N LYS A 250 13.10 -0.26 -23.81
CA LYS A 250 12.47 -0.62 -22.53
C LYS A 250 11.06 -0.04 -22.36
N ARG A 251 10.75 1.09 -23.00
CA ARG A 251 9.42 1.72 -22.97
C ARG A 251 8.30 0.73 -23.27
N GLN A 252 8.50 -0.13 -24.26
CA GLN A 252 7.48 -1.09 -24.66
C GLN A 252 7.10 -2.06 -23.55
N LEU A 253 7.99 -2.33 -22.57
CA LEU A 253 7.73 -3.24 -21.46
C LEU A 253 6.81 -2.65 -20.39
N PHE A 254 6.58 -1.34 -20.43
CA PHE A 254 5.64 -0.63 -19.55
C PHE A 254 4.22 -0.52 -20.12
N SER A 255 3.98 -1.00 -21.35
CA SER A 255 2.63 -1.02 -21.93
C SER A 255 1.72 -2.04 -21.20
N ALA A 256 0.41 -1.74 -21.14
CA ALA A 256 -0.57 -2.59 -20.48
C ALA A 256 -0.59 -4.03 -21.04
N GLU A 257 -0.44 -4.17 -22.39
CA GLU A 257 -0.43 -5.47 -23.07
C GLU A 257 0.77 -6.33 -22.67
N LYS A 258 1.97 -5.75 -22.66
CA LYS A 258 3.19 -6.50 -22.30
C LYS A 258 3.29 -6.78 -20.82
N ARG A 259 2.63 -5.99 -19.98
CA ARG A 259 2.52 -6.21 -18.55
C ARG A 259 1.90 -7.58 -18.22
N ALA A 260 0.80 -7.93 -18.91
CA ALA A 260 0.16 -9.22 -18.75
C ALA A 260 1.10 -10.37 -19.15
N ILE A 261 1.82 -10.23 -20.27
CA ILE A 261 2.76 -11.23 -20.76
C ILE A 261 3.96 -11.42 -19.82
N LEU A 262 4.51 -10.33 -19.27
CA LEU A 262 5.61 -10.39 -18.30
C LEU A 262 5.18 -11.13 -17.03
N ARG A 263 3.98 -10.85 -16.53
CA ARG A 263 3.38 -11.55 -15.38
C ARG A 263 3.20 -13.04 -15.65
N GLU A 264 2.62 -13.41 -16.79
CA GLU A 264 2.36 -14.80 -17.18
C GLU A 264 3.66 -15.59 -17.29
N LYS A 265 4.71 -14.96 -17.83
CA LYS A 265 6.03 -15.60 -18.00
C LYS A 265 6.93 -15.50 -16.76
N GLY A 266 6.47 -14.90 -15.67
CA GLY A 266 7.28 -14.70 -14.46
C GLY A 266 8.49 -13.79 -14.66
N LEU A 267 8.48 -12.94 -15.72
CA LEU A 267 9.55 -12.01 -16.01
C LEU A 267 9.36 -10.72 -15.24
N LYS A 268 10.46 -10.13 -14.76
CA LYS A 268 10.44 -8.85 -14.05
C LYS A 268 10.44 -7.69 -15.06
N SER A 269 9.70 -6.63 -14.74
CA SER A 269 9.81 -5.34 -15.43
C SER A 269 11.21 -4.74 -15.23
N PRO A 270 11.70 -3.88 -16.14
CA PRO A 270 12.90 -3.08 -15.90
C PRO A 270 12.79 -2.32 -14.58
N ARG A 271 13.86 -2.30 -13.80
CA ARG A 271 13.90 -1.71 -12.45
C ARG A 271 14.29 -0.26 -12.48
N GLY A 272 15.26 0.10 -13.30
CA GLY A 272 15.72 1.46 -13.40
C GLY A 272 17.14 1.62 -13.86
N ILE A 273 17.57 2.88 -13.90
CA ILE A 273 18.90 3.31 -14.32
C ILE A 273 19.55 4.20 -13.27
N LEU A 274 20.87 4.19 -13.27
CA LEU A 274 21.69 5.12 -12.51
C LEU A 274 22.44 6.05 -13.47
N LEU A 275 22.17 7.35 -13.37
CA LEU A 275 22.84 8.39 -14.16
C LEU A 275 23.96 9.02 -13.32
N VAL A 276 25.17 8.91 -13.78
CA VAL A 276 26.36 9.42 -13.09
C VAL A 276 27.01 10.52 -13.93
N GLY A 277 27.45 11.60 -13.30
CA GLY A 277 28.16 12.67 -14.00
C GLY A 277 28.25 13.95 -13.20
N VAL A 278 29.03 14.89 -13.68
CA VAL A 278 29.25 16.19 -13.03
C VAL A 278 27.96 16.99 -12.85
N PRO A 279 27.86 17.86 -11.83
CA PRO A 279 26.73 18.75 -11.68
C PRO A 279 26.46 19.55 -12.98
N GLY A 280 25.19 19.74 -13.33
CA GLY A 280 24.80 20.52 -14.51
C GLY A 280 24.80 19.75 -15.85
N CYS A 281 25.19 18.48 -15.91
CA CYS A 281 25.20 17.70 -17.16
C CYS A 281 23.81 17.18 -17.62
N GLY A 282 22.71 17.57 -16.97
CA GLY A 282 21.34 17.26 -17.41
C GLY A 282 20.73 16.00 -16.80
N LYS A 283 21.31 15.39 -15.75
CA LYS A 283 20.80 14.17 -15.11
C LYS A 283 19.34 14.29 -14.64
N SER A 284 19.02 15.35 -13.91
CA SER A 284 17.67 15.60 -13.39
C SER A 284 16.67 15.92 -14.52
N LEU A 285 17.16 16.55 -15.60
CA LEU A 285 16.37 16.80 -16.82
C LEU A 285 16.01 15.48 -17.51
N SER A 286 16.93 14.51 -17.50
CA SER A 286 16.70 13.18 -18.10
C SER A 286 15.55 12.44 -17.41
N ALA A 287 15.41 12.51 -16.08
CA ALA A 287 14.28 11.91 -15.37
C ALA A 287 12.93 12.49 -15.83
N LYS A 288 12.85 13.82 -16.00
CA LYS A 288 11.67 14.49 -16.53
C LYS A 288 11.38 14.08 -17.99
N ALA A 289 12.41 14.04 -18.84
CA ALA A 289 12.26 13.64 -20.23
C ALA A 289 11.77 12.18 -20.38
N ILE A 290 12.23 11.27 -19.53
CA ILE A 290 11.75 9.89 -19.51
C ILE A 290 10.25 9.85 -19.14
N SER A 291 9.83 10.61 -18.12
CA SER A 291 8.44 10.71 -17.70
C SER A 291 7.53 11.14 -18.85
N VAL A 292 7.89 12.23 -19.54
CA VAL A 292 7.13 12.73 -20.69
C VAL A 292 7.12 11.73 -21.84
N SER A 293 8.28 11.16 -22.19
CA SER A 293 8.40 10.18 -23.27
C SER A 293 7.57 8.93 -23.03
N TRP A 294 7.58 8.40 -21.79
CA TRP A 294 6.85 7.19 -21.42
C TRP A 294 5.40 7.45 -21.03
N LYS A 295 5.00 8.72 -20.88
CA LYS A 295 3.67 9.15 -20.40
C LYS A 295 3.34 8.55 -19.03
N LEU A 296 4.33 8.49 -18.15
CA LEU A 296 4.19 8.01 -16.79
C LEU A 296 4.36 9.16 -15.79
N PRO A 297 3.64 9.15 -14.67
CA PRO A 297 3.81 10.13 -13.61
C PRO A 297 5.23 10.04 -13.02
N LEU A 298 5.80 11.19 -12.67
CA LEU A 298 7.12 11.33 -12.06
C LEU A 298 6.98 11.70 -10.59
N TYR A 299 7.54 10.87 -9.73
CA TYR A 299 7.63 11.13 -8.30
C TYR A 299 9.09 11.27 -7.89
N ARG A 300 9.40 12.28 -7.09
CA ARG A 300 10.72 12.46 -6.50
C ARG A 300 10.73 11.92 -5.08
N LEU A 301 11.69 11.05 -4.78
CA LEU A 301 12.04 10.62 -3.44
C LEU A 301 13.26 11.41 -2.97
N ASP A 302 13.09 12.21 -1.93
CA ASP A 302 14.17 12.95 -1.31
C ASP A 302 14.59 12.26 -0.01
N PHE A 303 15.77 11.64 -0.03
CA PHE A 303 16.32 10.98 1.16
C PHE A 303 16.58 11.94 2.33
N ALA A 304 16.81 13.24 2.05
CA ALA A 304 17.02 14.23 3.11
C ALA A 304 15.72 14.50 3.89
N THR A 305 14.57 14.51 3.22
CA THR A 305 13.27 14.68 3.89
C THR A 305 12.82 13.42 4.63
N VAL A 306 13.32 12.26 4.22
CA VAL A 306 13.05 10.96 4.87
C VAL A 306 13.89 10.78 6.13
N GLN A 307 15.00 11.53 6.29
CA GLN A 307 15.82 11.50 7.50
C GLN A 307 15.14 12.27 8.63
N GLY A 308 14.37 11.57 9.47
CA GLY A 308 13.70 12.13 10.65
C GLY A 308 14.67 12.34 11.83
N SER A 309 14.22 13.13 12.80
CA SER A 309 15.01 13.49 13.99
C SER A 309 15.18 12.36 15.00
N TYR A 310 14.44 11.26 14.87
CA TYR A 310 14.44 10.13 15.82
C TYR A 310 14.84 8.81 15.17
N VAL A 311 15.55 7.98 15.90
CA VAL A 311 15.95 6.62 15.48
C VAL A 311 14.69 5.78 15.19
N GLY A 312 14.63 5.13 14.02
CA GLY A 312 13.51 4.31 13.58
C GLY A 312 12.44 5.05 12.76
N GLN A 313 12.30 6.37 12.89
CA GLN A 313 11.33 7.16 12.13
C GLN A 313 11.71 7.22 10.64
N SER A 314 13.00 7.40 10.35
CA SER A 314 13.54 7.46 8.99
C SER A 314 13.30 6.16 8.20
N GLU A 315 13.50 5.01 8.85
CA GLU A 315 13.28 3.70 8.22
C GLU A 315 11.80 3.48 7.90
N GLN A 316 10.90 3.91 8.79
CA GLN A 316 9.46 3.82 8.56
C GLN A 316 9.01 4.76 7.44
N GLN A 317 9.49 6.01 7.43
CA GLN A 317 9.16 6.98 6.38
C GLN A 317 9.66 6.51 5.00
N LEU A 318 10.87 5.94 4.92
CA LEU A 318 11.36 5.34 3.67
C LEU A 318 10.46 4.19 3.22
N ARG A 319 10.07 3.32 4.13
CA ARG A 319 9.17 2.20 3.83
C ARG A 319 7.83 2.69 3.29
N ASP A 320 7.25 3.70 3.93
CA ASP A 320 5.95 4.26 3.54
C ASP A 320 6.04 4.95 2.18
N ALA A 321 7.13 5.68 1.91
CA ALA A 321 7.37 6.29 0.61
C ALA A 321 7.54 5.24 -0.51
N LEU A 322 8.29 4.17 -0.27
CA LEU A 322 8.47 3.09 -1.24
C LEU A 322 7.18 2.29 -1.47
N MET A 323 6.40 2.02 -0.43
CA MET A 323 5.07 1.41 -0.56
C MET A 323 4.13 2.30 -1.36
N THR A 324 4.20 3.61 -1.15
CA THR A 324 3.41 4.57 -1.94
C THR A 324 3.81 4.55 -3.40
N ALA A 325 5.12 4.51 -3.70
CA ALA A 325 5.59 4.37 -5.08
C ALA A 325 5.05 3.08 -5.74
N GLU A 326 4.95 1.98 -5.00
CA GLU A 326 4.31 0.75 -5.50
C GLU A 326 2.80 0.92 -5.75
N ASN A 327 2.11 1.67 -4.89
CA ASN A 327 0.66 1.89 -5.00
C ASN A 327 0.30 2.82 -6.17
N VAL A 328 1.17 3.77 -6.51
CA VAL A 328 0.97 4.67 -7.67
C VAL A 328 1.50 4.10 -8.99
N ALA A 329 2.07 2.91 -8.98
CA ALA A 329 2.58 2.25 -10.19
C ALA A 329 1.47 2.03 -11.24
N PRO A 330 1.74 2.20 -12.56
CA PRO A 330 3.06 2.42 -13.15
C PRO A 330 3.53 3.86 -13.00
N CYS A 331 4.76 4.08 -12.55
CA CYS A 331 5.34 5.39 -12.32
C CYS A 331 6.87 5.39 -12.50
N ILE A 332 7.43 6.60 -12.58
CA ILE A 332 8.88 6.82 -12.51
C ILE A 332 9.19 7.39 -11.13
N LEU A 333 10.09 6.74 -10.42
CA LEU A 333 10.62 7.17 -9.13
C LEU A 333 12.00 7.79 -9.35
N TRP A 334 12.08 9.11 -9.24
CA TRP A 334 13.33 9.84 -9.36
C TRP A 334 13.96 10.05 -7.99
N ILE A 335 15.22 9.66 -7.88
CA ILE A 335 16.05 9.85 -6.68
C ILE A 335 17.22 10.74 -7.07
N ASP A 336 17.19 11.99 -6.61
CA ASP A 336 18.26 12.94 -6.93
C ASP A 336 19.40 12.86 -5.93
N GLU A 337 20.64 12.90 -6.44
CA GLU A 337 21.86 12.86 -5.62
C GLU A 337 21.83 11.75 -4.57
N ILE A 338 21.57 10.53 -5.03
CA ILE A 338 21.38 9.35 -4.18
C ILE A 338 22.55 9.14 -3.20
N GLU A 339 23.78 9.57 -3.57
CA GLU A 339 24.94 9.53 -2.71
C GLU A 339 24.77 10.35 -1.43
N LYS A 340 24.05 11.47 -1.45
CA LYS A 340 23.83 12.30 -0.27
C LYS A 340 22.97 11.60 0.79
N GLY A 341 21.94 10.88 0.35
CA GLY A 341 21.08 10.11 1.24
C GLY A 341 21.71 8.82 1.77
N LEU A 342 22.77 8.34 1.09
CA LEU A 342 23.42 7.08 1.40
C LEU A 342 24.85 7.24 1.98
N SER A 343 25.39 8.47 2.02
CA SER A 343 26.78 8.77 2.43
C SER A 343 27.10 8.51 3.90
N GLY A 344 26.07 8.33 4.75
CA GLY A 344 26.28 7.94 6.17
C GLY A 344 26.52 6.45 6.40
N ALA A 345 26.46 5.61 5.36
CA ALA A 345 26.64 4.17 5.47
C ALA A 345 28.13 3.81 5.71
N GLY A 346 28.60 3.96 6.93
CA GLY A 346 29.99 3.65 7.32
C GLY A 346 30.52 4.55 8.43
N SER A 347 29.81 5.62 8.78
CA SER A 347 30.17 6.47 9.93
C SER A 347 29.52 5.92 11.20
N THR A 348 30.29 5.82 12.27
CA THR A 348 29.83 5.40 13.60
C THR A 348 28.95 6.46 14.29
N GLU A 349 28.85 7.66 13.72
CA GLU A 349 28.15 8.80 14.33
C GLU A 349 26.63 8.72 14.23
N ASP A 350 26.09 8.07 13.16
CA ASP A 350 24.63 8.01 12.90
C ASP A 350 23.94 6.75 13.46
N GLY A 351 24.56 6.00 14.38
CA GLY A 351 23.97 4.80 14.97
C GLY A 351 23.57 3.70 13.96
N GLY A 352 24.10 3.74 12.73
CA GLY A 352 23.82 2.75 11.67
C GLY A 352 22.48 2.95 10.94
N VAL A 353 21.79 4.09 11.12
CA VAL A 353 20.49 4.39 10.46
C VAL A 353 20.66 4.42 8.95
N SER A 354 21.66 5.14 8.46
CA SER A 354 21.94 5.24 7.01
C SER A 354 22.22 3.86 6.39
N THR A 355 22.97 2.99 7.08
CA THR A 355 23.24 1.62 6.60
C THR A 355 21.96 0.77 6.50
N ARG A 356 21.04 0.90 7.48
CA ARG A 356 19.78 0.18 7.45
C ARG A 356 18.83 0.69 6.36
N MET A 357 18.76 2.02 6.16
CA MET A 357 18.00 2.62 5.05
C MET A 357 18.52 2.17 3.68
N VAL A 358 19.85 2.14 3.49
CA VAL A 358 20.48 1.59 2.29
C VAL A 358 20.06 0.13 2.08
N GLY A 359 20.19 -0.69 3.12
CA GLY A 359 19.79 -2.10 3.06
C GLY A 359 18.32 -2.29 2.69
N GLN A 360 17.44 -1.47 3.28
CA GLN A 360 16.00 -1.49 3.00
C GLN A 360 15.68 -1.07 1.57
N PHE A 361 16.29 0.01 1.07
CA PHE A 361 16.13 0.46 -0.31
C PHE A 361 16.63 -0.59 -1.31
N LEU A 362 17.81 -1.16 -1.07
CA LEU A 362 18.38 -2.21 -1.92
C LEU A 362 17.53 -3.46 -1.95
N PHE A 363 17.01 -3.87 -0.80
CA PHE A 363 16.09 -4.99 -0.71
C PHE A 363 14.81 -4.72 -1.50
N TRP A 364 14.21 -3.54 -1.29
CA TRP A 364 13.03 -3.13 -2.03
C TRP A 364 13.29 -3.09 -3.55
N LEU A 365 14.37 -2.49 -4.00
CA LEU A 365 14.72 -2.41 -5.42
C LEU A 365 14.87 -3.81 -6.05
N GLN A 366 15.30 -4.80 -5.27
CA GLN A 366 15.42 -6.18 -5.71
C GLN A 366 14.08 -6.92 -5.76
N GLU A 367 13.21 -6.69 -4.77
CA GLU A 367 11.99 -7.47 -4.57
C GLU A 367 10.74 -6.82 -5.17
N CYS A 368 10.77 -5.52 -5.47
CA CYS A 368 9.64 -4.81 -6.07
C CYS A 368 9.19 -5.50 -7.37
N ARG A 369 7.92 -5.89 -7.41
CA ARG A 369 7.27 -6.55 -8.55
C ARG A 369 6.31 -5.62 -9.31
N LYS A 370 6.10 -4.42 -8.76
CA LYS A 370 5.28 -3.40 -9.40
C LYS A 370 6.09 -2.68 -10.48
N GLN A 371 5.40 -2.00 -11.38
CA GLN A 371 6.05 -1.22 -12.45
C GLN A 371 6.49 0.15 -11.94
N VAL A 372 7.45 0.17 -11.05
CA VAL A 372 8.15 1.38 -10.62
C VAL A 372 9.50 1.40 -11.32
N PHE A 373 9.71 2.40 -12.19
CA PHE A 373 11.00 2.58 -12.88
C PHE A 373 11.82 3.62 -12.14
N VAL A 374 12.92 3.20 -11.54
CA VAL A 374 13.79 4.08 -10.75
C VAL A 374 14.78 4.80 -11.64
N VAL A 375 14.83 6.12 -11.56
CA VAL A 375 15.86 6.95 -12.17
C VAL A 375 16.66 7.60 -11.05
N ALA A 376 17.79 7.03 -10.70
CA ALA A 376 18.70 7.60 -9.70
C ALA A 376 19.77 8.46 -10.37
N THR A 377 20.13 9.57 -9.74
CA THR A 377 21.24 10.42 -10.17
C THR A 377 22.33 10.43 -9.11
N ALA A 378 23.59 10.47 -9.55
CA ALA A 378 24.75 10.62 -8.67
C ALA A 378 25.79 11.55 -9.28
N ASN A 379 26.48 12.32 -8.46
CA ASN A 379 27.58 13.16 -8.90
C ASN A 379 28.91 12.40 -8.85
N ASP A 380 29.05 11.47 -7.91
CA ASP A 380 30.29 10.69 -7.71
C ASP A 380 29.95 9.22 -7.36
N VAL A 381 30.39 8.29 -8.23
CA VAL A 381 30.22 6.85 -8.04
C VAL A 381 31.01 6.34 -6.82
N SER A 382 32.13 6.95 -6.50
CA SER A 382 32.98 6.51 -5.40
C SER A 382 32.32 6.67 -4.02
N MET A 383 31.30 7.55 -3.93
CA MET A 383 30.51 7.80 -2.73
C MET A 383 29.36 6.79 -2.56
N LEU A 384 29.09 5.98 -3.58
CA LEU A 384 27.99 5.02 -3.54
C LEU A 384 28.41 3.70 -2.89
N PRO A 385 27.52 3.07 -2.09
CA PRO A 385 27.75 1.71 -1.63
C PRO A 385 27.98 0.74 -2.80
N SER A 386 29.01 -0.08 -2.72
CA SER A 386 29.37 -1.05 -3.77
C SER A 386 28.23 -2.01 -4.11
N GLU A 387 27.34 -2.24 -3.16
CA GLU A 387 26.13 -3.04 -3.29
C GLU A 387 25.16 -2.49 -4.33
N LEU A 388 25.05 -1.18 -4.48
CA LEU A 388 24.20 -0.53 -5.48
C LEU A 388 24.66 -0.81 -6.91
N LEU A 389 25.96 -0.94 -7.12
CA LEU A 389 26.59 -1.16 -8.44
C LEU A 389 26.55 -2.61 -8.88
N ARG A 390 26.09 -3.53 -8.01
CA ARG A 390 25.98 -4.96 -8.38
C ARG A 390 24.84 -5.19 -9.36
N ARG A 391 25.07 -6.10 -10.32
CA ARG A 391 24.04 -6.53 -11.28
C ARG A 391 22.79 -7.01 -10.56
N GLY A 392 21.63 -6.64 -11.11
CA GLY A 392 20.32 -6.99 -10.54
C GLY A 392 19.77 -5.96 -9.57
N ARG A 393 20.39 -4.78 -9.44
CA ARG A 393 19.87 -3.59 -8.74
C ARG A 393 19.33 -2.58 -9.74
N PHE A 394 20.22 -1.85 -10.41
CA PHE A 394 19.89 -1.11 -11.61
C PHE A 394 20.12 -1.98 -12.84
N ASP A 395 19.35 -1.74 -13.90
CA ASP A 395 19.50 -2.46 -15.16
C ASP A 395 20.71 -1.96 -15.94
N GLU A 396 20.99 -0.64 -15.85
CA GLU A 396 22.09 -0.01 -16.57
C GLU A 396 22.63 1.22 -15.83
N LEU A 397 23.92 1.51 -16.04
CA LEU A 397 24.61 2.71 -15.58
C LEU A 397 25.02 3.55 -16.77
N PHE A 398 24.71 4.84 -16.73
CA PHE A 398 25.11 5.81 -17.76
C PHE A 398 26.00 6.89 -17.16
N PHE A 399 27.07 7.22 -17.85
CA PHE A 399 28.06 8.23 -17.45
C PHE A 399 28.00 9.44 -18.40
#